data_734a6dac63c9b14eff8b8d3bb36711b6
#
_entry.id   734a6dac63c9b14eff8b8d3bb36711b6
#
_cell.length_a   1.000
_cell.length_b   1.000
_cell.length_c   1.000
_cell.angle_alpha   90.00
_cell.angle_beta   90.00
_cell.angle_gamma   90.00
#
_symmetry.space_group_name_H-M   'P 1'
#
loop_
_entity.id
_entity.type
_entity.pdbx_description
1 polymer ?
#
loop_
_entity_poly.entity_id
_entity_poly.type
_entity_poly.pdbx_seq_one_letter_code
_entity_poly.pdbx_strand_id
1 'polypeptide(L)'
;MAWHPVLYNLHNGKFETLKENPHAPGEALFPVAAFNSPGYVITHVSAYRESRSARYLPLFSYGAVGWHQGRFRTAVILVDPEPRQDLRHMQYEDVLGGVNKMRRELPVNRLRKHLEKCALQYGCPAGKNFFLGRYEAPLPTARQCNARCLGCLSLQKKTGIPHSQDRIAFTPTPEEIGQVALAHISRV
;
A
#
# COMPACT_ATOMS: atom_id res chain seq x y z
N MET A 1 -8.94 -15.16 -8.26
CA MET A 1 -9.81 -14.02 -7.92
C MET A 1 -10.62 -13.74 -9.17
N ALA A 2 -11.95 -13.88 -9.09
CA ALA A 2 -12.77 -13.80 -10.29
C ALA A 2 -13.66 -12.55 -10.23
N TRP A 3 -13.03 -11.41 -10.31
CA TRP A 3 -13.68 -10.13 -10.41
C TRP A 3 -13.54 -9.65 -11.85
N HIS A 4 -14.63 -9.25 -12.44
CA HIS A 4 -14.65 -8.79 -13.82
C HIS A 4 -15.02 -7.31 -13.87
N PRO A 5 -14.35 -6.49 -14.69
CA PRO A 5 -14.71 -5.10 -14.85
C PRO A 5 -16.10 -4.99 -15.48
N VAL A 6 -16.83 -3.98 -15.07
CA VAL A 6 -18.14 -3.62 -15.57
C VAL A 6 -18.02 -2.29 -16.29
N LEU A 7 -18.45 -2.24 -17.54
CA LEU A 7 -18.52 -1.02 -18.34
C LEU A 7 -19.96 -0.60 -18.54
N TYR A 8 -20.17 0.71 -18.63
CA TYR A 8 -21.42 1.26 -19.11
C TYR A 8 -21.34 1.38 -20.63
N ASN A 9 -22.16 0.61 -21.33
CA ASN A 9 -22.23 0.66 -22.79
C ASN A 9 -23.11 1.84 -23.22
N LEU A 10 -22.48 2.87 -23.79
CA LEU A 10 -23.17 4.07 -24.26
C LEU A 10 -24.16 3.81 -25.41
N HIS A 11 -23.95 2.71 -26.16
CA HIS A 11 -24.81 2.34 -27.31
C HIS A 11 -26.18 1.82 -26.89
N ASN A 12 -26.23 1.06 -25.81
CA ASN A 12 -27.45 0.41 -25.34
C ASN A 12 -27.91 0.87 -23.96
N GLY A 13 -27.16 1.77 -23.31
CA GLY A 13 -27.47 2.29 -21.98
C GLY A 13 -27.43 1.25 -20.87
N LYS A 14 -26.67 0.17 -21.03
CA LYS A 14 -26.61 -0.95 -20.06
C LYS A 14 -25.21 -1.16 -19.51
N PHE A 15 -25.16 -1.70 -18.32
CA PHE A 15 -23.91 -2.18 -17.73
C PHE A 15 -23.58 -3.58 -18.28
N GLU A 16 -22.41 -3.72 -18.82
CA GLU A 16 -21.89 -4.96 -19.38
C GLU A 16 -20.65 -5.42 -18.61
N THR A 17 -20.54 -6.73 -18.36
CA THR A 17 -19.37 -7.31 -17.73
C THR A 17 -18.38 -7.74 -18.82
N LEU A 18 -17.19 -7.14 -18.82
CA LEU A 18 -16.11 -7.60 -19.67
C LEU A 18 -15.44 -8.81 -19.05
N LYS A 19 -15.44 -9.92 -19.82
CA LYS A 19 -14.75 -11.15 -19.42
C LYS A 19 -13.38 -11.30 -20.06
N GLU A 20 -13.20 -10.71 -21.23
CA GLU A 20 -11.99 -10.81 -22.04
C GLU A 20 -11.52 -9.42 -22.48
N ASN A 21 -10.24 -9.30 -22.74
CA ASN A 21 -9.65 -8.06 -23.22
C ASN A 21 -10.06 -7.81 -24.68
N PRO A 22 -10.80 -6.74 -25.01
CA PRO A 22 -11.21 -6.47 -26.37
C PRO A 22 -10.04 -6.14 -27.31
N HIS A 23 -8.88 -5.76 -26.76
CA HIS A 23 -7.67 -5.43 -27.51
C HIS A 23 -6.64 -6.57 -27.53
N ALA A 24 -6.86 -7.64 -26.75
CA ALA A 24 -6.02 -8.84 -26.70
C ALA A 24 -6.91 -10.06 -26.44
N PRO A 25 -7.54 -10.63 -27.49
CA PRO A 25 -8.42 -11.78 -27.36
C PRO A 25 -7.74 -12.98 -26.68
N GLY A 26 -8.43 -13.61 -25.74
CA GLY A 26 -7.91 -14.70 -24.93
C GLY A 26 -7.21 -14.28 -23.63
N GLU A 27 -6.97 -12.98 -23.42
CA GLU A 27 -6.47 -12.49 -22.14
C GLU A 27 -7.61 -12.10 -21.20
N ALA A 28 -7.48 -12.51 -19.94
CA ALA A 28 -8.43 -12.16 -18.91
C ALA A 28 -8.30 -10.68 -18.52
N LEU A 29 -9.43 -10.01 -18.33
CA LEU A 29 -9.50 -8.66 -17.80
C LEU A 29 -9.82 -8.69 -16.30
N PHE A 30 -9.12 -7.85 -15.55
CA PHE A 30 -9.38 -7.64 -14.13
C PHE A 30 -9.67 -6.16 -13.86
N PRO A 31 -10.64 -5.85 -12.98
CA PRO A 31 -10.83 -4.47 -12.54
C PRO A 31 -9.58 -4.01 -11.79
N VAL A 32 -9.12 -2.82 -12.09
CA VAL A 32 -7.98 -2.21 -11.41
C VAL A 32 -8.50 -1.28 -10.35
N ALA A 33 -8.04 -1.49 -9.13
CA ALA A 33 -8.31 -0.60 -8.01
C ALA A 33 -7.02 -0.34 -7.25
N ALA A 34 -6.87 0.86 -6.73
CA ALA A 34 -5.70 1.26 -5.97
C ALA A 34 -6.10 1.65 -4.54
N PHE A 35 -5.23 1.29 -3.62
CA PHE A 35 -5.24 1.84 -2.28
C PHE A 35 -4.57 3.21 -2.33
N ASN A 36 -5.28 4.26 -1.93
CA ASN A 36 -4.75 5.61 -1.96
C ASN A 36 -3.84 5.88 -0.77
N SER A 37 -2.94 6.86 -0.94
CA SER A 37 -2.13 7.37 0.16
C SER A 37 -3.02 7.90 1.29
N PRO A 38 -2.60 7.77 2.55
CA PRO A 38 -3.23 8.49 3.65
C PRO A 38 -3.38 9.99 3.32
N GLY A 39 -4.41 10.61 3.85
CA GLY A 39 -4.75 12.00 3.54
C GLY A 39 -5.69 12.18 2.35
N TYR A 40 -6.00 11.11 1.61
CA TYR A 40 -6.95 11.15 0.50
C TYR A 40 -8.15 10.24 0.77
N VAL A 41 -9.33 10.72 0.41
CA VAL A 41 -10.58 9.93 0.42
C VAL A 41 -10.99 9.66 -1.02
N ILE A 42 -11.29 8.40 -1.32
CA ILE A 42 -11.81 8.01 -2.63
C ILE A 42 -13.24 8.52 -2.80
N THR A 43 -13.54 8.99 -3.99
CA THR A 43 -14.89 9.46 -4.34
C THR A 43 -15.67 8.44 -5.17
N HIS A 44 -14.96 7.53 -5.86
CA HIS A 44 -15.54 6.51 -6.72
C HIS A 44 -14.82 5.19 -6.55
N VAL A 45 -15.57 4.13 -6.40
CA VAL A 45 -15.06 2.75 -6.40
C VAL A 45 -15.19 2.15 -7.80
N SER A 46 -14.38 1.15 -8.11
CA SER A 46 -14.53 0.39 -9.35
C SER A 46 -15.87 -0.35 -9.37
N ALA A 47 -16.62 -0.22 -10.45
CA ALA A 47 -17.75 -1.09 -10.70
C ALA A 47 -17.24 -2.48 -11.07
N TYR A 48 -17.78 -3.51 -10.44
CA TYR A 48 -17.42 -4.91 -10.71
C TYR A 48 -18.60 -5.83 -10.43
N ARG A 49 -18.50 -7.04 -10.96
CA ARG A 49 -19.39 -8.14 -10.63
C ARG A 49 -18.58 -9.27 -10.01
N GLU A 50 -18.98 -9.68 -8.83
CA GLU A 50 -18.36 -10.82 -8.16
C GLU A 50 -18.78 -12.14 -8.81
N SER A 51 -17.83 -13.06 -8.99
CA SER A 51 -18.16 -14.45 -9.26
C SER A 51 -18.55 -15.17 -7.96
N ARG A 52 -19.24 -16.30 -8.08
CA ARG A 52 -19.60 -17.13 -6.91
C ARG A 52 -18.40 -17.64 -6.13
N SER A 53 -17.22 -17.70 -6.73
CA SER A 53 -15.96 -18.13 -6.12
C SER A 53 -15.10 -16.96 -5.62
N ALA A 54 -15.54 -15.72 -5.76
CA ALA A 54 -14.80 -14.56 -5.26
C ALA A 54 -14.70 -14.61 -3.74
N ARG A 55 -13.51 -14.32 -3.23
CA ARG A 55 -13.30 -14.19 -1.78
C ARG A 55 -13.77 -12.82 -1.32
N TYR A 56 -14.38 -12.77 -0.15
CA TYR A 56 -14.76 -11.51 0.48
C TYR A 56 -13.52 -10.65 0.76
N LEU A 57 -13.55 -9.40 0.28
CA LEU A 57 -12.54 -8.39 0.56
C LEU A 57 -13.11 -7.38 1.56
N PRO A 58 -12.69 -7.41 2.84
CA PRO A 58 -13.28 -6.57 3.89
C PRO A 58 -12.84 -5.10 3.83
N LEU A 59 -12.02 -4.73 2.86
CA LEU A 59 -11.49 -3.37 2.69
C LEU A 59 -12.25 -2.63 1.59
N PHE A 60 -12.95 -1.57 1.99
CA PHE A 60 -13.71 -0.72 1.06
C PHE A 60 -12.93 0.55 0.64
N SER A 61 -11.62 0.58 0.88
CA SER A 61 -10.77 1.76 0.64
C SER A 61 -10.10 1.77 -0.73
N TYR A 62 -10.53 0.91 -1.64
CA TYR A 62 -9.94 0.84 -2.98
C TYR A 62 -10.69 1.77 -3.94
N GLY A 63 -9.97 2.75 -4.47
CA GLY A 63 -10.48 3.67 -5.50
C GLY A 63 -10.42 3.07 -6.89
N ALA A 64 -11.41 3.43 -7.73
CA ALA A 64 -11.37 3.13 -9.15
C ALA A 64 -10.14 3.76 -9.80
N VAL A 65 -9.46 2.99 -10.66
CA VAL A 65 -8.29 3.46 -11.42
C VAL A 65 -8.65 3.50 -12.90
N GLY A 66 -8.43 4.63 -13.52
CA GLY A 66 -8.60 4.83 -14.95
C GLY A 66 -7.29 5.29 -15.61
N TRP A 67 -7.23 5.14 -16.93
CA TRP A 67 -6.16 5.71 -17.75
C TRP A 67 -6.62 7.04 -18.34
N HIS A 68 -5.88 8.11 -18.07
CA HIS A 68 -6.19 9.43 -18.58
C HIS A 68 -4.90 10.23 -18.81
N GLN A 69 -4.78 10.84 -19.99
CA GLN A 69 -3.63 11.66 -20.39
C GLN A 69 -2.27 10.97 -20.16
N GLY A 70 -2.15 9.71 -20.61
CA GLY A 70 -0.91 8.94 -20.54
C GLY A 70 -0.51 8.44 -19.15
N ARG A 71 -1.42 8.49 -18.14
CA ARG A 71 -1.15 8.07 -16.75
C ARG A 71 -2.33 7.37 -16.11
N PHE A 72 -2.05 6.50 -15.16
CA PHE A 72 -3.07 6.01 -14.25
C PHE A 72 -3.53 7.12 -13.31
N ARG A 73 -4.85 7.23 -13.14
CA ARG A 73 -5.53 8.22 -12.31
C ARG A 73 -6.57 7.54 -11.43
N THR A 74 -6.80 8.10 -10.25
CA THR A 74 -7.92 7.73 -9.38
C THR A 74 -8.63 8.99 -8.90
N ALA A 75 -9.94 8.91 -8.72
CA ALA A 75 -10.75 10.04 -8.27
C ALA A 75 -10.71 10.11 -6.74
N VAL A 76 -10.08 11.13 -6.22
CA VAL A 76 -9.87 11.36 -4.78
C VAL A 76 -10.05 12.82 -4.40
N ILE A 77 -10.35 13.05 -3.13
CA ILE A 77 -10.31 14.38 -2.49
C ILE A 77 -9.20 14.36 -1.45
N LEU A 78 -8.32 15.36 -1.45
CA LEU A 78 -7.37 15.59 -0.38
C LEU A 78 -8.14 16.14 0.84
N VAL A 79 -8.11 15.41 1.94
CA VAL A 79 -8.79 15.77 3.20
C VAL A 79 -7.80 16.08 4.33
N ASP A 80 -6.55 15.61 4.18
CA ASP A 80 -5.47 15.87 5.13
C ASP A 80 -4.19 16.22 4.34
N PRO A 81 -3.79 17.51 4.32
CA PRO A 81 -2.60 17.95 3.59
C PRO A 81 -1.28 17.71 4.34
N GLU A 82 -1.26 16.81 5.31
CA GLU A 82 -0.09 16.51 6.13
C GLU A 82 1.13 16.11 5.28
N PRO A 83 2.26 16.87 5.35
CA PRO A 83 3.42 16.63 4.49
C PRO A 83 4.07 15.25 4.65
N ARG A 84 3.95 14.61 5.84
CA ARG A 84 4.48 13.26 6.05
C ARG A 84 3.77 12.18 5.23
N GLN A 85 2.60 12.47 4.67
CA GLN A 85 1.84 11.58 3.78
C GLN A 85 2.01 11.93 2.31
N ASP A 86 2.62 13.08 1.99
CA ASP A 86 2.77 13.55 0.62
C ASP A 86 3.94 12.87 -0.09
N LEU A 87 3.60 11.96 -1.01
CA LEU A 87 4.58 11.20 -1.80
C LEU A 87 5.43 12.08 -2.73
N ARG A 88 5.02 13.31 -3.02
CA ARG A 88 5.81 14.26 -3.82
C ARG A 88 7.11 14.66 -3.13
N HIS A 89 7.14 14.55 -1.79
CA HIS A 89 8.32 14.81 -0.96
C HIS A 89 9.14 13.54 -0.65
N MET A 90 8.91 12.44 -1.38
CA MET A 90 9.54 11.14 -1.15
C MET A 90 10.12 10.58 -2.45
N GLN A 91 10.98 11.38 -3.10
CA GLN A 91 11.63 10.96 -4.34
C GLN A 91 12.50 9.73 -4.10
N TYR A 92 12.54 8.85 -5.11
CA TYR A 92 13.22 7.55 -4.97
C TYR A 92 14.71 7.71 -4.63
N GLU A 93 15.37 8.65 -5.28
CA GLU A 93 16.80 8.92 -5.11
C GLU A 93 17.13 9.40 -3.69
N ASP A 94 16.29 10.25 -3.11
CA ASP A 94 16.45 10.75 -1.74
C ASP A 94 16.27 9.63 -0.72
N VAL A 95 15.23 8.80 -0.91
CA VAL A 95 14.99 7.62 -0.07
C VAL A 95 16.14 6.63 -0.17
N LEU A 96 16.65 6.37 -1.38
CA LEU A 96 17.79 5.48 -1.61
C LEU A 96 19.07 6.02 -0.96
N GLY A 97 19.29 7.32 -1.03
CA GLY A 97 20.39 8.01 -0.32
C GLY A 97 20.33 7.77 1.18
N GLY A 98 19.14 7.94 1.78
CA GLY A 98 18.88 7.66 3.18
C GLY A 98 19.07 6.20 3.55
N VAL A 99 18.63 5.27 2.70
CA VAL A 99 18.87 3.83 2.89
C VAL A 99 20.36 3.52 2.93
N ASN A 100 21.14 4.06 1.99
CA ASN A 100 22.59 3.84 1.93
C ASN A 100 23.32 4.42 3.15
N LYS A 101 22.84 5.55 3.67
CA LYS A 101 23.34 6.11 4.94
C LYS A 101 23.07 5.14 6.10
N MET A 102 21.80 4.71 6.26
CA MET A 102 21.40 3.80 7.35
C MET A 102 22.06 2.41 7.27
N ARG A 103 22.42 1.94 6.08
CA ARG A 103 23.20 0.70 5.91
C ARG A 103 24.58 0.79 6.57
N ARG A 104 25.20 1.97 6.55
CA ARG A 104 26.49 2.22 7.21
C ARG A 104 26.35 2.38 8.72
N GLU A 105 25.30 3.07 9.15
CA GLU A 105 25.05 3.34 10.57
C GLU A 105 24.55 2.12 11.36
N LEU A 106 23.68 1.31 10.75
CA LEU A 106 23.10 0.11 11.34
C LEU A 106 23.30 -1.13 10.45
N PRO A 107 24.53 -1.58 10.21
CA PRO A 107 24.83 -2.60 9.19
C PRO A 107 24.18 -3.95 9.48
N VAL A 108 24.08 -4.37 10.74
CA VAL A 108 23.60 -5.70 11.16
C VAL A 108 22.16 -5.71 11.67
N ASN A 109 21.46 -4.57 11.71
CA ASN A 109 20.11 -4.47 12.25
C ASN A 109 19.07 -5.05 11.26
N ARG A 110 18.39 -6.16 11.64
CA ARG A 110 17.36 -6.82 10.79
C ARG A 110 16.13 -5.94 10.59
N LEU A 111 15.73 -5.16 11.62
CA LEU A 111 14.61 -4.24 11.52
C LEU A 111 14.89 -3.15 10.50
N ARG A 112 16.08 -2.52 10.52
CA ARG A 112 16.49 -1.58 9.47
C ARG A 112 16.38 -2.19 8.08
N LYS A 113 16.85 -3.45 7.88
CA LYS A 113 16.76 -4.16 6.61
C LYS A 113 15.31 -4.41 6.18
N HIS A 114 14.44 -4.74 7.12
CA HIS A 114 13.00 -4.87 6.85
C HIS A 114 12.38 -3.53 6.43
N LEU A 115 12.68 -2.44 7.12
CA LEU A 115 12.19 -1.10 6.78
C LEU A 115 12.68 -0.63 5.41
N GLU A 116 13.90 -0.99 5.00
CA GLU A 116 14.42 -0.77 3.67
C GLU A 116 13.52 -1.42 2.60
N LYS A 117 13.16 -2.69 2.80
CA LYS A 117 12.21 -3.38 1.92
C LYS A 117 10.84 -2.71 1.92
N CYS A 118 10.35 -2.27 3.07
CA CYS A 118 9.09 -1.54 3.17
C CYS A 118 9.12 -0.23 2.38
N ALA A 119 10.19 0.55 2.47
CA ALA A 119 10.34 1.82 1.78
C ALA A 119 10.50 1.66 0.26
N LEU A 120 11.39 0.76 -0.18
CA LEU A 120 11.79 0.65 -1.59
C LEU A 120 10.89 -0.28 -2.41
N GLN A 121 10.38 -1.37 -1.83
CA GLN A 121 9.58 -2.35 -2.57
C GLN A 121 8.07 -2.19 -2.33
N TYR A 122 7.66 -1.91 -1.09
CA TYR A 122 6.25 -1.75 -0.76
C TYR A 122 5.76 -0.30 -0.81
N GLY A 123 6.68 0.67 -1.01
CA GLY A 123 6.35 2.08 -1.12
C GLY A 123 5.79 2.71 0.16
N CYS A 124 6.05 2.10 1.34
CA CYS A 124 5.51 2.53 2.62
C CYS A 124 5.94 3.96 2.99
N PRO A 125 5.02 4.94 3.14
CA PRO A 125 5.36 6.31 3.47
C PRO A 125 6.13 6.44 4.80
N ALA A 126 5.70 5.73 5.85
CA ALA A 126 6.39 5.75 7.15
C ALA A 126 7.83 5.19 7.05
N GLY A 127 8.03 4.13 6.25
CA GLY A 127 9.37 3.61 5.96
C GLY A 127 10.23 4.62 5.20
N LYS A 128 9.66 5.31 4.22
CA LYS A 128 10.36 6.38 3.50
C LYS A 128 10.73 7.54 4.40
N ASN A 129 9.82 8.00 5.27
CA ASN A 129 10.08 9.06 6.25
C ASN A 129 11.25 8.72 7.18
N PHE A 130 11.32 7.47 7.65
CA PHE A 130 12.46 7.00 8.44
C PHE A 130 13.79 7.20 7.71
N PHE A 131 13.90 6.78 6.44
CA PHE A 131 15.14 6.93 5.67
C PHE A 131 15.43 8.38 5.29
N LEU A 132 14.42 9.20 5.10
CA LEU A 132 14.55 10.64 4.89
C LEU A 132 14.91 11.40 6.17
N GLY A 133 14.91 10.74 7.35
CA GLY A 133 15.23 11.35 8.64
C GLY A 133 14.25 12.41 9.06
N ARG A 134 12.94 12.14 8.90
CA ARG A 134 11.89 13.10 9.21
C ARG A 134 10.62 12.43 9.71
N TYR A 135 9.83 13.16 10.50
CA TYR A 135 8.48 12.88 10.97
C TYR A 135 8.31 11.60 11.81
N GLU A 136 8.58 10.43 11.26
CA GLU A 136 8.21 9.16 11.88
C GLU A 136 9.14 8.01 11.49
N ALA A 137 9.24 7.03 12.39
CA ALA A 137 9.84 5.73 12.10
C ALA A 137 8.85 4.62 12.45
N PRO A 138 8.58 3.67 11.55
CA PRO A 138 7.78 2.50 11.90
C PRO A 138 8.59 1.55 12.79
N LEU A 139 8.04 1.18 13.94
CA LEU A 139 8.67 0.27 14.89
C LEU A 139 7.77 -0.95 15.12
N PRO A 140 7.72 -1.93 14.20
CA PRO A 140 7.00 -3.17 14.43
C PRO A 140 7.66 -3.93 15.58
N THR A 141 6.89 -4.21 16.64
CA THR A 141 7.37 -4.87 17.86
C THR A 141 6.95 -6.31 17.97
N ALA A 142 5.89 -6.72 17.25
CA ALA A 142 5.36 -8.06 17.28
C ALA A 142 4.70 -8.45 15.95
N ARG A 143 4.72 -9.75 15.64
CA ARG A 143 3.98 -10.33 14.51
C ARG A 143 2.52 -10.65 14.85
N GLN A 144 2.19 -10.68 16.11
CA GLN A 144 0.88 -11.04 16.61
C GLN A 144 0.15 -9.81 17.14
N CYS A 145 -1.17 -9.83 17.01
CA CYS A 145 -2.04 -8.83 17.58
C CYS A 145 -3.23 -9.52 18.26
N ASN A 146 -3.57 -9.09 19.46
CA ASN A 146 -4.75 -9.58 20.21
C ASN A 146 -6.00 -8.74 19.96
N ALA A 147 -5.88 -7.61 19.27
CA ALA A 147 -7.03 -6.79 18.88
C ALA A 147 -7.85 -7.44 17.74
N ARG A 148 -9.10 -7.01 17.62
CA ARG A 148 -10.06 -7.49 16.61
C ARG A 148 -10.71 -6.31 15.90
N CYS A 149 -9.90 -5.37 15.44
CA CYS A 149 -10.37 -4.16 14.77
C CYS A 149 -11.10 -4.50 13.48
N LEU A 150 -12.27 -3.89 13.26
CA LEU A 150 -12.96 -3.96 11.98
C LEU A 150 -12.13 -3.24 10.91
N GLY A 151 -12.01 -3.85 9.72
CA GLY A 151 -11.25 -3.28 8.62
C GLY A 151 -9.75 -3.17 8.89
N CYS A 152 -9.18 -3.99 9.76
CA CYS A 152 -7.76 -3.97 10.06
C CYS A 152 -6.91 -4.21 8.81
N LEU A 153 -6.06 -3.25 8.47
CA LEU A 153 -5.11 -3.33 7.35
C LEU A 153 -3.88 -4.18 7.67
N SER A 154 -3.59 -4.36 8.96
CA SER A 154 -2.35 -5.00 9.42
C SER A 154 -2.46 -6.50 9.62
N LEU A 155 -3.65 -7.02 9.91
CA LEU A 155 -3.85 -8.43 10.20
C LEU A 155 -5.23 -8.93 9.74
N GLN A 156 -5.25 -9.76 8.69
CA GLN A 156 -6.44 -10.28 8.02
C GLN A 156 -6.46 -11.82 8.06
N LYS A 157 -6.52 -12.41 9.25
CA LYS A 157 -6.30 -13.84 9.50
C LYS A 157 -7.17 -14.82 8.68
N LYS A 158 -8.35 -14.39 8.23
CA LYS A 158 -9.34 -15.30 7.60
C LYS A 158 -9.54 -15.10 6.09
N THR A 159 -8.94 -14.08 5.50
CA THR A 159 -9.26 -13.68 4.12
C THR A 159 -8.33 -14.27 3.07
N GLY A 160 -7.16 -14.75 3.45
CA GLY A 160 -6.09 -15.15 2.53
C GLY A 160 -5.56 -13.98 1.69
N ILE A 161 -5.83 -12.75 2.12
CA ILE A 161 -5.34 -11.51 1.50
C ILE A 161 -4.03 -11.15 2.17
N PRO A 162 -2.97 -10.84 1.39
CA PRO A 162 -1.70 -10.36 1.95
C PRO A 162 -1.90 -9.09 2.78
N HIS A 163 -1.33 -9.06 3.96
CA HIS A 163 -1.42 -7.91 4.87
C HIS A 163 -0.06 -7.54 5.46
N SER A 164 0.02 -6.38 6.13
CA SER A 164 1.32 -5.84 6.57
C SER A 164 2.04 -6.72 7.60
N GLN A 165 1.32 -7.48 8.42
CA GLN A 165 1.92 -8.42 9.37
C GLN A 165 2.65 -9.59 8.70
N ASP A 166 2.25 -9.97 7.48
CA ASP A 166 2.93 -11.03 6.72
C ASP A 166 4.26 -10.58 6.13
N ARG A 167 4.50 -9.27 6.07
CA ARG A 167 5.72 -8.71 5.47
C ARG A 167 6.95 -8.90 6.34
N ILE A 168 6.77 -8.99 7.67
CA ILE A 168 7.88 -9.22 8.60
C ILE A 168 7.95 -10.70 8.99
N ALA A 169 9.10 -11.34 8.73
CA ALA A 169 9.28 -12.77 8.96
C ALA A 169 9.86 -13.10 10.36
N PHE A 170 10.11 -12.10 11.20
CA PHE A 170 10.73 -12.24 12.52
C PHE A 170 10.10 -11.27 13.51
N THR A 171 10.31 -11.49 14.81
CA THR A 171 10.05 -10.51 15.86
C THR A 171 11.35 -9.77 16.12
N PRO A 172 11.39 -8.43 15.97
CA PRO A 172 12.57 -7.64 16.30
C PRO A 172 12.92 -7.75 17.78
N THR A 173 14.20 -7.69 18.10
CA THR A 173 14.65 -7.62 19.51
C THR A 173 14.50 -6.20 20.05
N PRO A 174 14.47 -6.02 21.37
CA PRO A 174 14.47 -4.69 21.98
C PRO A 174 15.66 -3.83 21.53
N GLU A 175 16.83 -4.45 21.35
CA GLU A 175 18.05 -3.79 20.89
C GLU A 175 17.90 -3.29 19.44
N GLU A 176 17.34 -4.11 18.53
CA GLU A 176 17.08 -3.71 17.14
C GLU A 176 16.10 -2.54 17.07
N ILE A 177 15.04 -2.58 17.88
CA ILE A 177 14.04 -1.50 17.99
C ILE A 177 14.71 -0.24 18.55
N GLY A 178 15.47 -0.35 19.64
CA GLY A 178 16.19 0.76 20.28
C GLY A 178 17.16 1.46 19.32
N GLN A 179 17.94 0.70 18.57
CA GLN A 179 18.86 1.24 17.56
C GLN A 179 18.13 2.04 16.47
N VAL A 180 17.03 1.50 15.94
CA VAL A 180 16.23 2.21 14.91
C VAL A 180 15.60 3.47 15.50
N ALA A 181 15.05 3.40 16.71
CA ALA A 181 14.45 4.57 17.39
C ALA A 181 15.49 5.66 17.64
N LEU A 182 16.65 5.33 18.18
CA LEU A 182 17.73 6.30 18.45
C LEU A 182 18.27 6.91 17.16
N ALA A 183 18.48 6.09 16.11
CA ALA A 183 18.91 6.58 14.81
C ALA A 183 17.89 7.53 14.17
N HIS A 184 16.59 7.37 14.47
CA HIS A 184 15.57 8.31 14.02
C HIS A 184 15.61 9.60 14.84
N ILE A 185 15.55 9.51 16.17
CA ILE A 185 15.51 10.66 17.08
C ILE A 185 16.72 11.60 16.89
N SER A 186 17.89 11.05 16.57
CA SER A 186 19.10 11.87 16.33
C SER A 186 19.07 12.66 15.01
N ARG A 187 18.02 12.51 14.18
CA ARG A 187 17.94 13.08 12.82
C ARG A 187 16.74 14.00 12.61
N VAL A 188 15.79 14.03 13.53
CA VAL A 188 14.56 14.86 13.48
C VAL A 188 14.63 16.04 14.46
#